data_4c1c88f2923cbea4bc4f0deec96c7f7d
#
_entry.id   4c1c88f2923cbea4bc4f0deec96c7f7d
#
_cell.length_a   1.000
_cell.length_b   1.000
_cell.length_c   1.000
_cell.angle_alpha   90.00
_cell.angle_beta   90.00
_cell.angle_gamma   90.00
#
_symmetry.space_group_name_H-M   'P 1'
#
loop_
_entity.id
_entity.type
_entity.pdbx_description
1 polymer ?
#
loop_
_entity_poly.entity_id
_entity_poly.type
_entity_poly.pdbx_seq_one_letter_code
_entity_poly.pdbx_strand_id
1 'polypeptide(L)'
;MPLRVVIPARSEYIEETNEFIDTPEKAYNLEHCLLSMARWEGITKRCFLTSKLDLKDVATYVQCMCDDYIPDNEALFIARVYRDKIEAYIFDERFAHKRVSGRNGTPKSSENATPKFIPTEELYYVMFERGIPITCEKWHFSRLMSLLRVYSSKDKKSKGKGKSHMSADQMARLSAINRSRLNGG
;
A
#
# COMPACT_ATOMS: atom_id res chain seq x y z
N MET A 1 7.60 2.60 -11.78
CA MET A 1 8.80 3.39 -12.11
C MET A 1 9.20 4.14 -10.84
N PRO A 2 10.48 4.20 -10.47
CA PRO A 2 10.95 4.98 -9.32
C PRO A 2 10.77 6.48 -9.56
N LEU A 3 10.65 7.24 -8.49
CA LEU A 3 10.69 8.69 -8.50
C LEU A 3 12.15 9.14 -8.51
N ARG A 4 12.60 9.75 -9.61
CA ARG A 4 13.94 10.33 -9.68
C ARG A 4 13.96 11.73 -9.07
N VAL A 5 14.83 11.94 -8.08
CA VAL A 5 15.11 13.22 -7.47
C VAL A 5 16.57 13.60 -7.71
N VAL A 6 16.85 14.89 -7.88
CA VAL A 6 18.18 15.38 -8.21
C VAL A 6 18.56 16.47 -7.21
N ILE A 7 19.70 16.33 -6.56
CA ILE A 7 20.33 17.38 -5.77
C ILE A 7 21.29 18.11 -6.72
N PRO A 8 21.07 19.41 -6.99
CA PRO A 8 21.93 20.15 -7.91
C PRO A 8 23.35 20.28 -7.36
N ALA A 9 24.30 20.37 -8.26
CA ALA A 9 25.68 20.74 -7.90
C ALA A 9 25.69 22.06 -7.11
N ARG A 10 26.54 22.13 -6.09
CA ARG A 10 26.73 23.31 -5.25
C ARG A 10 28.21 23.62 -5.11
N SER A 11 28.54 24.90 -5.10
CA SER A 11 29.86 25.38 -4.75
C SER A 11 29.70 26.22 -3.48
N GLU A 12 30.33 25.80 -2.39
CA GLU A 12 30.29 26.49 -1.11
C GLU A 12 31.69 27.06 -0.83
N TYR A 13 31.75 28.37 -0.56
CA TYR A 13 32.99 29.03 -0.16
C TYR A 13 33.17 28.89 1.36
N ILE A 14 34.30 28.33 1.75
CA ILE A 14 34.70 28.23 3.16
C ILE A 14 35.67 29.34 3.51
N GLU A 15 35.22 30.32 4.30
CA GLU A 15 36.01 31.46 4.72
C GLU A 15 37.26 31.08 5.50
N GLU A 16 37.17 29.99 6.33
CA GLU A 16 38.29 29.56 7.18
C GLU A 16 39.49 29.03 6.37
N THR A 17 39.25 28.37 5.25
CA THR A 17 40.29 27.81 4.38
C THR A 17 40.52 28.59 3.14
N ASN A 18 39.67 29.62 2.87
CA ASN A 18 39.67 30.44 1.64
C ASN A 18 39.54 29.56 0.37
N GLU A 19 38.76 28.47 0.45
CA GLU A 19 38.58 27.51 -0.64
C GLU A 19 37.12 27.33 -1.01
N PHE A 20 36.88 26.99 -2.29
CA PHE A 20 35.57 26.52 -2.75
C PHE A 20 35.51 25.03 -2.68
N ILE A 21 34.46 24.51 -2.02
CA ILE A 21 34.12 23.06 -2.05
C ILE A 21 33.02 22.87 -3.06
N ASP A 22 33.34 22.19 -4.14
CA ASP A 22 32.36 21.79 -5.15
C ASP A 22 31.74 20.44 -4.83
N THR A 23 30.43 20.43 -4.60
CA THR A 23 29.67 19.21 -4.46
C THR A 23 29.00 18.89 -5.80
N PRO A 24 29.30 17.75 -6.42
CA PRO A 24 28.72 17.39 -7.71
C PRO A 24 27.21 17.12 -7.60
N GLU A 25 26.53 17.20 -8.75
CA GLU A 25 25.13 16.79 -8.86
C GLU A 25 24.97 15.33 -8.46
N LYS A 26 23.93 15.02 -7.65
CA LYS A 26 23.58 13.67 -7.25
C LYS A 26 22.13 13.38 -7.61
N ALA A 27 21.87 12.18 -8.12
CA ALA A 27 20.53 11.71 -8.44
C ALA A 27 20.20 10.45 -7.66
N TYR A 28 19.02 10.43 -7.05
CA TYR A 28 18.50 9.27 -6.31
C TYR A 28 17.21 8.77 -6.93
N ASN A 29 17.02 7.46 -6.90
CA ASN A 29 15.78 6.80 -7.33
C ASN A 29 15.02 6.32 -6.11
N LEU A 30 13.86 6.91 -5.85
CA LEU A 30 13.02 6.61 -4.70
C LEU A 30 11.92 5.65 -5.10
N GLU A 31 11.73 4.58 -4.33
CA GLU A 31 10.70 3.55 -4.56
C GLU A 31 9.74 3.45 -3.37
N HIS A 32 8.47 3.85 -3.60
CA HIS A 32 7.40 3.63 -2.63
C HIS A 32 6.86 2.21 -2.75
N CYS A 33 7.35 1.31 -1.91
CA CYS A 33 7.03 -0.11 -1.92
C CYS A 33 6.84 -0.66 -0.50
N LEU A 34 6.37 -1.92 -0.38
CA LEU A 34 6.18 -2.53 0.94
C LEU A 34 7.49 -2.62 1.72
N LEU A 35 8.60 -2.93 1.04
CA LEU A 35 9.93 -3.02 1.66
C LEU A 35 10.38 -1.67 2.26
N SER A 36 10.19 -0.55 1.55
CA SER A 36 10.55 0.78 2.07
C SER A 36 9.71 1.16 3.30
N MET A 37 8.42 0.79 3.31
CA MET A 37 7.55 1.00 4.47
C MET A 37 7.99 0.15 5.66
N ALA A 38 8.32 -1.13 5.44
CA ALA A 38 8.80 -2.01 6.49
C ALA A 38 10.13 -1.53 7.11
N ARG A 39 11.06 -1.03 6.28
CA ARG A 39 12.31 -0.41 6.76
C ARG A 39 12.01 0.78 7.68
N TRP A 40 11.08 1.67 7.27
CA TRP A 40 10.70 2.84 8.07
C TRP A 40 10.02 2.43 9.39
N GLU A 41 9.09 1.47 9.37
CA GLU A 41 8.45 0.93 10.57
C GLU A 41 9.47 0.27 11.51
N GLY A 42 10.45 -0.43 10.94
CA GLY A 42 11.57 -1.01 11.70
C GLY A 42 12.42 0.02 12.45
N ILE A 43 12.63 1.20 11.85
CA ILE A 43 13.39 2.31 12.46
C ILE A 43 12.54 3.06 13.49
N THR A 44 11.33 3.46 13.11
CA THR A 44 10.49 4.38 13.89
C THR A 44 9.62 3.68 14.93
N LYS A 45 9.42 2.37 14.80
CA LYS A 45 8.50 1.56 15.60
C LYS A 45 7.06 2.06 15.55
N ARG A 46 6.69 2.70 14.46
CA ARG A 46 5.36 3.27 14.21
C ARG A 46 4.80 2.71 12.91
N CYS A 47 3.48 2.54 12.81
CA CYS A 47 2.85 2.11 11.55
C CYS A 47 2.82 3.25 10.54
N PHE A 48 3.36 3.01 9.36
CA PHE A 48 3.44 4.01 8.28
C PHE A 48 2.06 4.50 7.84
N LEU A 49 1.12 3.57 7.65
CA LEU A 49 -0.21 3.87 7.08
C LEU A 49 -1.11 4.71 7.98
N THR A 50 -0.87 4.71 9.29
CA THR A 50 -1.71 5.42 10.27
C THR A 50 -1.01 6.62 10.91
N SER A 51 0.32 6.74 10.75
CA SER A 51 1.09 7.81 11.34
C SER A 51 0.98 9.11 10.55
N LYS A 52 0.90 10.23 11.26
CA LYS A 52 1.17 11.54 10.67
C LYS A 52 2.68 11.71 10.55
N LEU A 53 3.14 11.94 9.32
CA LEU A 53 4.55 12.10 9.03
C LEU A 53 4.95 13.57 9.17
N ASP A 54 5.91 13.86 10.03
CA ASP A 54 6.57 15.16 10.07
C ASP A 54 7.71 15.23 9.05
N LEU A 55 8.44 16.35 9.00
CA LEU A 55 9.54 16.54 8.04
C LEU A 55 10.67 15.52 8.27
N LYS A 56 10.96 15.18 9.52
CA LYS A 56 12.01 14.20 9.85
C LYS A 56 11.57 12.79 9.47
N ASP A 57 10.31 12.46 9.73
CA ASP A 57 9.71 11.19 9.30
C ASP A 57 9.81 11.01 7.77
N VAL A 58 9.50 12.08 7.02
CA VAL A 58 9.61 12.06 5.54
C VAL A 58 11.07 11.92 5.11
N ALA A 59 12.03 12.59 5.77
CA ALA A 59 13.46 12.43 5.48
C ALA A 59 13.93 10.98 5.74
N THR A 60 13.57 10.41 6.89
CA THR A 60 13.85 8.99 7.19
C THR A 60 13.21 8.06 6.17
N TYR A 61 11.99 8.39 5.72
CA TYR A 61 11.31 7.61 4.70
C TYR A 61 12.00 7.69 3.34
N VAL A 62 12.50 8.87 2.95
CA VAL A 62 13.31 9.05 1.73
C VAL A 62 14.54 8.13 1.75
N GLN A 63 15.23 8.03 2.88
CA GLN A 63 16.34 7.09 3.03
C GLN A 63 15.89 5.62 2.86
N CYS A 64 14.71 5.26 3.40
CA CYS A 64 14.16 3.91 3.25
C CYS A 64 13.70 3.58 1.81
N MET A 65 13.33 4.60 1.02
CA MET A 65 12.88 4.47 -0.37
C MET A 65 14.02 4.24 -1.36
N CYS A 66 15.26 4.44 -0.95
CA CYS A 66 16.44 4.27 -1.79
C CYS A 66 17.25 3.05 -1.31
N ASP A 67 17.81 2.30 -2.27
CA ASP A 67 18.77 1.25 -1.92
C ASP A 67 20.18 1.82 -1.71
N ASP A 68 20.47 3.01 -2.29
CA ASP A 68 21.71 3.74 -2.04
C ASP A 68 21.61 4.53 -0.73
N TYR A 69 22.75 4.69 -0.05
CA TYR A 69 22.84 5.50 1.16
C TYR A 69 22.63 6.99 0.87
N ILE A 70 21.67 7.61 1.53
CA ILE A 70 21.41 9.06 1.48
C ILE A 70 21.80 9.67 2.83
N PRO A 71 22.76 10.59 2.89
CA PRO A 71 23.10 11.32 4.12
C PRO A 71 21.90 12.12 4.67
N ASP A 72 21.87 12.32 5.99
CA ASP A 72 20.73 12.99 6.68
C ASP A 72 20.45 14.40 6.15
N ASN A 73 21.49 15.18 5.86
CA ASN A 73 21.36 16.53 5.31
C ASN A 73 20.72 16.50 3.90
N GLU A 74 21.10 15.52 3.07
CA GLU A 74 20.55 15.35 1.73
C GLU A 74 19.12 14.82 1.80
N ALA A 75 18.82 13.89 2.70
CA ALA A 75 17.47 13.38 2.92
C ALA A 75 16.52 14.50 3.40
N LEU A 76 16.95 15.36 4.30
CA LEU A 76 16.19 16.53 4.74
C LEU A 76 15.98 17.55 3.60
N PHE A 77 16.99 17.76 2.77
CA PHE A 77 16.87 18.61 1.60
C PHE A 77 15.82 18.06 0.63
N ILE A 78 15.89 16.77 0.30
CA ILE A 78 14.93 16.08 -0.57
C ILE A 78 13.52 16.16 0.02
N ALA A 79 13.36 15.86 1.31
CA ALA A 79 12.07 15.90 2.00
C ALA A 79 11.43 17.29 1.99
N ARG A 80 12.24 18.36 2.01
CA ARG A 80 11.75 19.74 1.97
C ARG A 80 11.42 20.20 0.54
N VAL A 81 12.34 19.98 -0.39
CA VAL A 81 12.24 20.53 -1.76
C VAL A 81 11.30 19.70 -2.64
N TYR A 82 11.29 18.39 -2.45
CA TYR A 82 10.50 17.47 -3.28
C TYR A 82 9.24 16.95 -2.60
N ARG A 83 8.82 17.57 -1.47
CA ARG A 83 7.68 17.11 -0.68
C ARG A 83 6.45 16.82 -1.53
N ASP A 84 5.99 17.78 -2.31
CA ASP A 84 4.78 17.65 -3.13
C ASP A 84 4.91 16.53 -4.16
N LYS A 85 6.10 16.38 -4.74
CA LYS A 85 6.37 15.30 -5.70
C LYS A 85 6.39 13.93 -5.03
N ILE A 86 6.93 13.83 -3.82
CA ILE A 86 6.95 12.60 -3.03
C ILE A 86 5.53 12.22 -2.63
N GLU A 87 4.74 13.17 -2.12
CA GLU A 87 3.34 12.95 -1.77
C GLU A 87 2.53 12.52 -2.99
N ALA A 88 2.67 13.23 -4.12
CA ALA A 88 2.00 12.86 -5.37
C ALA A 88 2.40 11.45 -5.85
N TYR A 89 3.66 11.06 -5.68
CA TYR A 89 4.15 9.73 -6.05
C TYR A 89 3.60 8.64 -5.14
N ILE A 90 3.56 8.87 -3.82
CA ILE A 90 2.99 7.93 -2.84
C ILE A 90 1.51 7.66 -3.13
N PHE A 91 0.74 8.72 -3.41
CA PHE A 91 -0.70 8.64 -3.65
C PHE A 91 -1.07 8.49 -5.13
N ASP A 92 -0.11 8.14 -5.99
CA ASP A 92 -0.34 8.03 -7.44
C ASP A 92 -1.34 6.93 -7.79
N GLU A 93 -2.56 7.33 -8.14
CA GLU A 93 -3.64 6.44 -8.56
C GLU A 93 -3.36 5.71 -9.88
N ARG A 94 -2.37 6.13 -10.67
CA ARG A 94 -2.00 5.46 -11.93
C ARG A 94 -1.54 4.03 -11.71
N PHE A 95 -1.00 3.73 -10.54
CA PHE A 95 -0.60 2.38 -10.15
C PHE A 95 -1.75 1.58 -9.52
N ALA A 96 -2.84 2.24 -9.13
CA ALA A 96 -4.06 1.60 -8.69
C ALA A 96 -4.95 1.38 -9.93
N HIS A 97 -5.15 0.14 -10.36
CA HIS A 97 -6.10 -0.15 -11.41
C HIS A 97 -7.46 0.42 -11.06
N LYS A 98 -7.97 1.39 -11.85
CA LYS A 98 -9.36 1.85 -11.76
C LYS A 98 -10.26 0.61 -11.78
N ARG A 99 -11.14 0.49 -10.78
CA ARG A 99 -12.20 -0.51 -10.84
C ARG A 99 -12.89 -0.37 -12.20
N VAL A 100 -12.88 -1.43 -13.01
CA VAL A 100 -13.87 -1.56 -14.07
C VAL A 100 -15.20 -1.63 -13.32
N SER A 101 -15.89 -0.49 -13.29
CA SER A 101 -17.17 -0.33 -12.62
C SER A 101 -18.20 -1.12 -13.42
N GLY A 102 -18.37 -2.37 -13.07
CA GLY A 102 -19.51 -3.15 -13.43
C GLY A 102 -20.51 -3.10 -12.28
N ARG A 103 -21.58 -2.35 -12.49
CA ARG A 103 -22.80 -2.22 -11.68
C ARG A 103 -22.80 -1.26 -10.51
N ASN A 104 -23.70 -0.31 -10.64
CA ASN A 104 -24.24 0.63 -9.70
C ASN A 104 -24.46 0.02 -8.30
N GLY A 105 -23.53 0.27 -7.41
CA GLY A 105 -23.68 0.08 -6.00
C GLY A 105 -22.96 1.24 -5.37
N THR A 106 -23.70 2.24 -4.90
CA THR A 106 -23.20 3.27 -4.01
C THR A 106 -22.39 2.60 -2.91
N PRO A 107 -21.12 3.01 -2.67
CA PRO A 107 -20.41 2.55 -1.49
C PRO A 107 -21.16 3.09 -0.28
N LYS A 108 -21.87 2.22 0.45
CA LYS A 108 -22.24 2.55 1.82
C LYS A 108 -20.93 2.72 2.55
N SER A 109 -20.55 3.97 2.78
CA SER A 109 -19.53 4.33 3.75
C SER A 109 -20.00 3.81 5.10
N SER A 110 -19.39 2.74 5.54
CA SER A 110 -19.48 2.32 6.95
C SER A 110 -18.67 3.35 7.73
N GLU A 111 -19.33 4.37 8.24
CA GLU A 111 -18.75 5.49 9.02
C GLU A 111 -18.18 5.06 10.36
N ASN A 112 -18.14 3.78 10.70
CA ASN A 112 -17.66 3.26 11.99
C ASN A 112 -16.52 2.23 11.87
N ALA A 113 -15.77 2.21 10.76
CA ALA A 113 -14.53 1.47 10.74
C ALA A 113 -13.43 2.39 11.30
N THR A 114 -13.11 2.26 12.59
CA THR A 114 -11.80 2.67 13.12
C THR A 114 -10.74 2.19 12.15
N PRO A 115 -9.79 3.04 11.72
CA PRO A 115 -8.72 2.61 10.82
C PRO A 115 -8.01 1.44 11.50
N LYS A 116 -8.23 0.23 10.95
CA LYS A 116 -7.62 -0.96 11.49
C LYS A 116 -6.12 -0.79 11.28
N PHE A 117 -5.40 -0.73 12.38
CA PHE A 117 -3.94 -0.73 12.37
C PHE A 117 -3.50 -1.97 11.57
N ILE A 118 -2.87 -1.76 10.43
CA ILE A 118 -2.36 -2.82 9.57
C ILE A 118 -0.86 -2.57 9.42
N PRO A 119 -0.01 -3.17 10.27
CA PRO A 119 1.43 -3.09 10.11
C PRO A 119 1.86 -3.80 8.82
N THR A 120 3.06 -3.48 8.34
CA THR A 120 3.61 -4.11 7.12
C THR A 120 3.72 -5.63 7.26
N GLU A 121 3.94 -6.15 8.47
CA GLU A 121 3.99 -7.59 8.76
C GLU A 121 2.68 -8.30 8.43
N GLU A 122 1.51 -7.69 8.68
CA GLU A 122 0.22 -8.28 8.27
C GLU A 122 0.11 -8.39 6.74
N LEU A 123 0.65 -7.42 6.01
CA LEU A 123 0.67 -7.48 4.55
C LEU A 123 1.59 -8.58 4.05
N TYR A 124 2.77 -8.75 4.64
CA TYR A 124 3.65 -9.88 4.36
C TYR A 124 2.96 -11.21 4.65
N TYR A 125 2.31 -11.34 5.81
CA TYR A 125 1.54 -12.54 6.16
C TYR A 125 0.48 -12.87 5.10
N VAL A 126 -0.30 -11.86 4.67
CA VAL A 126 -1.31 -12.04 3.61
C VAL A 126 -0.67 -12.45 2.27
N MET A 127 0.50 -11.90 1.93
CA MET A 127 1.23 -12.29 0.74
C MET A 127 1.64 -13.77 0.80
N PHE A 128 2.21 -14.22 1.91
CA PHE A 128 2.60 -15.62 2.10
C PHE A 128 1.41 -16.58 2.09
N GLU A 129 0.32 -16.23 2.81
CA GLU A 129 -0.92 -17.03 2.83
C GLU A 129 -1.50 -17.25 1.43
N ARG A 130 -1.33 -16.26 0.55
CA ARG A 130 -1.89 -16.29 -0.82
C ARG A 130 -0.90 -16.76 -1.88
N GLY A 131 0.29 -17.18 -1.48
CA GLY A 131 1.34 -17.62 -2.40
C GLY A 131 1.83 -16.49 -3.33
N ILE A 132 1.75 -15.23 -2.91
CA ILE A 132 2.28 -14.09 -3.65
C ILE A 132 3.80 -14.07 -3.48
N PRO A 133 4.58 -14.07 -4.58
CA PRO A 133 6.04 -14.06 -4.51
C PRO A 133 6.55 -12.85 -3.71
N ILE A 134 7.57 -13.07 -2.88
CA ILE A 134 8.18 -12.00 -2.07
C ILE A 134 8.73 -10.86 -2.93
N THR A 135 9.15 -11.14 -4.17
CA THR A 135 9.62 -10.13 -5.12
C THR A 135 8.60 -9.02 -5.40
N CYS A 136 7.30 -9.28 -5.12
CA CYS A 136 6.25 -8.27 -5.24
C CYS A 136 6.33 -7.17 -4.16
N GLU A 137 7.13 -7.35 -3.11
CA GLU A 137 7.38 -6.32 -2.08
C GLU A 137 8.02 -5.05 -2.65
N LYS A 138 8.81 -5.20 -3.75
CA LYS A 138 9.44 -4.09 -4.48
C LYS A 138 8.51 -3.40 -5.49
N TRP A 139 7.29 -3.90 -5.66
CA TRP A 139 6.33 -3.21 -6.51
C TRP A 139 5.86 -1.94 -5.84
N HIS A 140 5.51 -0.93 -6.66
CA HIS A 140 4.84 0.25 -6.12
C HIS A 140 3.65 -0.18 -5.24
N PHE A 141 3.55 0.38 -4.05
CA PHE A 141 2.60 -0.08 -3.01
C PHE A 141 1.15 -0.14 -3.51
N SER A 142 0.70 0.87 -4.26
CA SER A 142 -0.65 0.89 -4.85
C SER A 142 -0.91 -0.29 -5.79
N ARG A 143 0.12 -0.75 -6.53
CA ARG A 143 0.02 -1.93 -7.41
C ARG A 143 -0.12 -3.22 -6.59
N LEU A 144 0.67 -3.37 -5.54
CA LEU A 144 0.56 -4.50 -4.61
C LEU A 144 -0.83 -4.55 -3.97
N MET A 145 -1.33 -3.41 -3.48
CA MET A 145 -2.68 -3.33 -2.90
C MET A 145 -3.78 -3.67 -3.90
N SER A 146 -3.60 -3.32 -5.17
CA SER A 146 -4.54 -3.70 -6.24
C SER A 146 -4.55 -5.21 -6.45
N LEU A 147 -3.38 -5.87 -6.43
CA LEU A 147 -3.28 -7.33 -6.49
C LEU A 147 -3.99 -8.00 -5.30
N LEU A 148 -3.73 -7.55 -4.08
CA LEU A 148 -4.36 -8.08 -2.87
C LEU A 148 -5.89 -7.94 -2.90
N ARG A 149 -6.42 -6.84 -3.42
CA ARG A 149 -7.86 -6.63 -3.63
C ARG A 149 -8.46 -7.64 -4.61
N VAL A 150 -7.75 -7.97 -5.70
CA VAL A 150 -8.21 -8.99 -6.67
C VAL A 150 -8.32 -10.35 -5.99
N TYR A 151 -7.32 -10.75 -5.22
CA TYR A 151 -7.38 -12.01 -4.45
C TYR A 151 -8.57 -12.02 -3.49
N SER A 152 -8.75 -10.96 -2.69
CA SER A 152 -9.87 -10.86 -1.74
C SER A 152 -11.24 -10.91 -2.41
N SER A 153 -11.37 -10.39 -3.63
CA SER A 153 -12.63 -10.43 -4.38
C SER A 153 -12.96 -11.83 -4.93
N LYS A 154 -11.93 -12.62 -5.29
CA LYS A 154 -12.10 -14.00 -5.74
C LYS A 154 -12.52 -14.93 -4.60
N ASP A 155 -11.94 -14.76 -3.40
CA ASP A 155 -12.29 -15.56 -2.22
C ASP A 155 -13.75 -15.37 -1.80
N LYS A 156 -14.27 -14.13 -1.89
CA LYS A 156 -15.69 -13.87 -1.62
C LYS A 156 -16.62 -14.57 -2.61
N LYS A 157 -16.22 -14.68 -3.88
CA LYS A 157 -17.00 -15.41 -4.90
C LYS A 157 -16.97 -16.91 -4.72
N SER A 158 -15.86 -17.48 -4.23
CA SER A 158 -15.76 -18.93 -3.95
C SER A 158 -16.55 -19.32 -2.71
N LYS A 159 -16.52 -18.51 -1.64
CA LYS A 159 -17.34 -18.74 -0.43
C LYS A 159 -18.83 -18.49 -0.64
N GLY A 160 -19.22 -17.66 -1.62
CA GLY A 160 -20.62 -17.42 -1.97
C GLY A 160 -21.27 -18.54 -2.79
N LYS A 161 -20.50 -19.39 -3.47
CA LYS A 161 -21.02 -20.52 -4.24
C LYS A 161 -21.42 -21.75 -3.36
N GLY A 162 -20.99 -21.80 -2.09
CA GLY A 162 -21.33 -22.88 -1.15
C GLY A 162 -22.66 -22.70 -0.42
N LYS A 163 -23.28 -21.52 -0.47
CA LYS A 163 -24.67 -21.31 -0.03
C LYS A 163 -25.53 -21.17 -1.28
N SER A 164 -25.88 -22.28 -1.90
CA SER A 164 -27.00 -22.35 -2.81
C SER A 164 -28.23 -21.93 -1.98
N HIS A 165 -28.65 -20.69 -2.18
CA HIS A 165 -29.93 -20.23 -1.68
C HIS A 165 -30.95 -21.07 -2.44
N MET A 166 -31.48 -22.11 -1.78
CA MET A 166 -32.57 -22.89 -2.33
C MET A 166 -33.68 -21.94 -2.74
N SER A 167 -34.12 -22.02 -3.99
CA SER A 167 -35.20 -21.16 -4.45
C SER A 167 -36.45 -21.42 -3.59
N ALA A 168 -37.30 -20.39 -3.47
CA ALA A 168 -38.55 -20.52 -2.73
C ALA A 168 -39.36 -21.76 -3.17
N ASP A 169 -39.32 -22.11 -4.48
CA ASP A 169 -39.93 -23.31 -5.05
C ASP A 169 -39.30 -24.61 -4.55
N GLN A 170 -38.00 -24.68 -4.38
CA GLN A 170 -37.31 -25.85 -3.84
C GLN A 170 -37.61 -26.02 -2.36
N MET A 171 -37.69 -24.94 -1.59
CA MET A 171 -38.13 -24.96 -0.19
C MET A 171 -39.61 -25.41 -0.06
N ALA A 172 -40.49 -24.91 -0.93
CA ALA A 172 -41.89 -25.32 -0.95
C ALA A 172 -42.04 -26.81 -1.27
N ARG A 173 -41.30 -27.34 -2.25
CA ARG A 173 -41.31 -28.77 -2.60
C ARG A 173 -40.82 -29.66 -1.45
N LEU A 174 -39.73 -29.29 -0.77
CA LEU A 174 -39.20 -29.99 0.38
C LEU A 174 -40.17 -29.97 1.56
N SER A 175 -40.82 -28.84 1.81
CA SER A 175 -41.81 -28.73 2.88
C SER A 175 -43.08 -29.58 2.58
N ALA A 176 -43.51 -29.65 1.30
CA ALA A 176 -44.61 -30.51 0.88
C ALA A 176 -44.26 -32.02 1.07
N ILE A 177 -43.06 -32.45 0.69
CA ILE A 177 -42.58 -33.82 0.87
C ILE A 177 -42.50 -34.20 2.36
N ASN A 178 -41.96 -33.28 3.19
CA ASN A 178 -41.89 -33.54 4.64
C ASN A 178 -43.29 -33.62 5.29
N ARG A 179 -44.23 -32.78 4.83
CA ARG A 179 -45.62 -32.82 5.33
C ARG A 179 -46.33 -34.12 4.93
N SER A 180 -46.12 -34.65 3.71
CA SER A 180 -46.68 -35.92 3.28
C SER A 180 -46.11 -37.14 4.05
N ARG A 181 -44.82 -37.04 4.47
CA ARG A 181 -44.20 -38.10 5.31
C ARG A 181 -44.70 -38.11 6.75
N LEU A 182 -45.09 -36.94 7.29
CA LEU A 182 -45.62 -36.84 8.64
C LEU A 182 -47.10 -37.25 8.75
N ASN A 183 -47.88 -37.18 7.65
CA ASN A 183 -49.30 -37.50 7.64
C ASN A 183 -49.61 -38.90 7.07
N GLY A 184 -48.59 -39.68 6.76
CA GLY A 184 -48.72 -41.05 6.18
C GLY A 184 -48.23 -42.19 7.10
N GLY A 185 -48.20 -41.96 8.42
CA GLY A 185 -47.90 -42.96 9.42
C GLY A 185 -49.10 -43.25 10.32
#